data_7722124a26e772e13079d273c62f84bd
#
_entry.id   7722124a26e772e13079d273c62f84bd
#
_cell.length_a   1.000
_cell.length_b   1.000
_cell.length_c   1.000
_cell.angle_alpha   90.00
_cell.angle_beta   90.00
_cell.angle_gamma   90.00
#
_symmetry.space_group_name_H-M   'P 1'
#
loop_
_entity.id
_entity.type
_entity.pdbx_description
1 polymer ?
#
loop_
_entity_poly.entity_id
_entity_poly.type
_entity_poly.pdbx_seq_one_letter_code
_entity_poly.pdbx_strand_id
1 'polypeptide(L)'
;MELDHLFLCVGDRGRCGDLLAEFGLREGSGNRHEGQGTANRRFFFRNLMLEILWVEDEEEARSPLTAPMGLWERCGGEEGRSPFGIGLRVQDPEEVLPFPIWEFCPPYLGGRGCIRVGCGAGTEEPLVFCIPAGAGPYGERNASQPKAEVAGAGWVREVELRSKQGVPLSGPLEAVNGLAGFRAFRGDEDLLTLRLGPGPGTRRRCFAPALPLELRW
;
A
#
# COMPACT_ATOMS: atom_id res chain seq x y z
N MET A 1 11.95 -11.13 3.29
CA MET A 1 10.71 -10.34 3.07
C MET A 1 10.88 -8.94 3.62
N GLU A 2 10.59 -7.88 2.84
CA GLU A 2 10.75 -6.48 3.19
C GLU A 2 9.52 -5.68 2.73
N LEU A 3 9.23 -4.57 3.39
CA LEU A 3 8.18 -3.64 2.95
C LEU A 3 8.63 -2.93 1.67
N ASP A 4 7.76 -2.89 0.66
CA ASP A 4 8.02 -2.23 -0.62
C ASP A 4 7.17 -0.98 -0.81
N HIS A 5 5.87 -1.13 -0.67
CA HIS A 5 4.92 -0.03 -0.79
C HIS A 5 3.64 -0.26 0.01
N LEU A 6 2.93 0.82 0.23
CA LEU A 6 1.61 0.83 0.83
C LEU A 6 0.65 1.51 -0.12
N PHE A 7 -0.58 1.02 -0.23
CA PHE A 7 -1.62 1.76 -0.93
C PHE A 7 -2.78 2.14 -0.01
N LEU A 8 -3.42 3.23 -0.38
CA LEU A 8 -4.67 3.73 0.18
C LEU A 8 -5.72 3.72 -0.93
N CYS A 9 -6.75 2.91 -0.77
CA CYS A 9 -7.92 2.89 -1.64
C CYS A 9 -8.78 4.12 -1.40
N VAL A 10 -9.19 4.79 -2.49
CA VAL A 10 -10.03 5.99 -2.43
C VAL A 10 -11.13 5.95 -3.49
N GLY A 11 -12.29 6.53 -3.17
CA GLY A 11 -13.44 6.58 -4.09
C GLY A 11 -13.51 7.85 -4.95
N ASP A 12 -12.61 8.81 -4.73
CA ASP A 12 -12.63 10.13 -5.38
C ASP A 12 -11.78 10.23 -6.64
N ARG A 13 -11.36 9.09 -7.21
CA ARG A 13 -10.47 8.97 -8.38
C ARG A 13 -9.11 9.64 -8.15
N GLY A 14 -8.59 9.51 -6.93
CA GLY A 14 -7.26 9.98 -6.56
C GLY A 14 -7.14 11.49 -6.33
N ARG A 15 -8.24 12.24 -6.33
CA ARG A 15 -8.22 13.70 -6.09
C ARG A 15 -7.68 14.06 -4.72
N CYS A 16 -7.90 13.25 -3.70
CA CYS A 16 -7.32 13.45 -2.37
C CYS A 16 -5.78 13.45 -2.38
N GLY A 17 -5.14 12.92 -3.41
CA GLY A 17 -3.69 13.05 -3.62
C GLY A 17 -3.22 14.50 -3.77
N ASP A 18 -4.11 15.43 -4.17
CA ASP A 18 -3.80 16.87 -4.22
C ASP A 18 -3.44 17.42 -2.84
N LEU A 19 -4.06 16.89 -1.78
CA LEU A 19 -3.72 17.27 -0.40
C LEU A 19 -2.25 16.99 -0.05
N LEU A 20 -1.67 15.92 -0.62
CA LEU A 20 -0.26 15.57 -0.41
C LEU A 20 0.66 16.47 -1.23
N ALA A 21 0.28 16.77 -2.47
CA ALA A 21 1.02 17.68 -3.34
C ALA A 21 0.99 19.12 -2.79
N GLU A 22 -0.16 19.62 -2.36
CA GLU A 22 -0.32 20.93 -1.71
C GLU A 22 0.46 21.03 -0.40
N PHE A 23 0.58 19.94 0.33
CA PHE A 23 1.42 19.86 1.53
C PHE A 23 2.92 19.91 1.20
N GLY A 24 3.29 19.70 -0.07
CA GLY A 24 4.66 19.80 -0.58
C GLY A 24 5.34 18.47 -0.86
N LEU A 25 4.63 17.34 -0.80
CA LEU A 25 5.19 16.07 -1.24
C LEU A 25 5.30 16.04 -2.77
N ARG A 26 6.48 15.67 -3.26
CA ARG A 26 6.68 15.49 -4.71
C ARG A 26 6.07 14.18 -5.18
N GLU A 27 5.14 14.30 -6.13
CA GLU A 27 4.52 13.18 -6.79
C GLU A 27 5.44 12.64 -7.90
N GLY A 28 5.52 11.32 -8.01
CA GLY A 28 6.21 10.63 -9.09
C GLY A 28 5.28 10.20 -10.21
N SER A 29 5.75 9.32 -11.08
CA SER A 29 4.92 8.78 -12.17
C SER A 29 3.75 7.97 -11.62
N GLY A 30 2.53 8.19 -12.11
CA GLY A 30 1.37 7.33 -11.89
C GLY A 30 1.42 6.06 -12.75
N ASN A 31 0.47 5.17 -12.53
CA ASN A 31 0.32 3.95 -13.31
C ASN A 31 -1.17 3.62 -13.53
N ARG A 32 -1.45 2.88 -14.60
CA ARG A 32 -2.74 2.22 -14.85
C ARG A 32 -2.49 0.72 -14.88
N HIS A 33 -3.32 -0.02 -14.21
CA HIS A 33 -3.21 -1.47 -14.09
C HIS A 33 -4.26 -2.12 -14.99
N GLU A 34 -3.94 -2.22 -16.30
CA GLU A 34 -4.81 -2.83 -17.29
C GLU A 34 -5.11 -4.30 -16.94
N GLY A 35 -6.37 -4.68 -16.98
CA GLY A 35 -6.86 -5.99 -16.56
C GLY A 35 -7.01 -6.16 -15.04
N GLN A 36 -6.64 -5.14 -14.24
CA GLN A 36 -6.98 -5.04 -12.83
C GLN A 36 -8.04 -3.96 -12.57
N GLY A 37 -8.20 -3.04 -13.50
CA GLY A 37 -9.19 -1.97 -13.44
C GLY A 37 -8.86 -0.84 -12.48
N THR A 38 -7.59 -0.66 -12.13
CA THR A 38 -7.18 0.40 -11.19
C THR A 38 -6.15 1.35 -11.77
N ALA A 39 -6.07 2.55 -11.21
CA ALA A 39 -5.01 3.51 -11.47
C ALA A 39 -4.54 4.10 -10.14
N ASN A 40 -3.36 4.74 -10.17
CA ASN A 40 -2.76 5.30 -8.97
C ASN A 40 -2.06 6.63 -9.19
N ARG A 41 -1.84 7.33 -8.07
CA ARG A 41 -0.85 8.38 -7.89
C ARG A 41 0.20 7.90 -6.89
N ARG A 42 1.48 8.19 -7.10
CA ARG A 42 2.56 7.61 -6.33
C ARG A 42 3.50 8.65 -5.75
N PHE A 43 3.84 8.44 -4.46
CA PHE A 43 4.78 9.26 -3.71
C PHE A 43 5.94 8.39 -3.23
N PHE A 44 7.14 8.62 -3.77
CA PHE A 44 8.30 7.77 -3.54
C PHE A 44 9.18 8.33 -2.42
N PHE A 45 9.06 7.78 -1.24
CA PHE A 45 10.05 7.98 -0.18
C PHE A 45 11.36 7.24 -0.53
N ARG A 46 12.41 7.43 0.27
CA ARG A 46 13.71 6.81 -0.05
C ARG A 46 13.72 5.29 0.07
N ASN A 47 12.84 4.71 0.88
CA ASN A 47 12.78 3.28 1.17
C ASN A 47 11.37 2.67 1.05
N LEU A 48 10.36 3.47 0.76
CA LEU A 48 8.97 3.05 0.68
C LEU A 48 8.23 3.89 -0.35
N MET A 49 7.29 3.32 -1.08
CA MET A 49 6.35 4.06 -1.91
C MET A 49 4.96 4.08 -1.27
N LEU A 50 4.30 5.21 -1.35
CA LEU A 50 2.89 5.38 -0.99
C LEU A 50 2.09 5.55 -2.28
N GLU A 51 1.05 4.73 -2.44
CA GLU A 51 0.10 4.82 -3.54
C GLU A 51 -1.26 5.32 -3.05
N ILE A 52 -1.86 6.22 -3.80
CA ILE A 52 -3.27 6.54 -3.73
C ILE A 52 -3.93 5.80 -4.88
N LEU A 53 -4.69 4.75 -4.57
CA LEU A 53 -5.25 3.79 -5.53
C LEU A 53 -6.76 3.99 -5.68
N TRP A 54 -7.28 3.94 -6.91
CA TRP A 54 -8.71 3.97 -7.17
C TRP A 54 -9.10 3.01 -8.28
N VAL A 55 -10.38 2.66 -8.33
CA VAL A 55 -10.94 1.93 -9.47
C VAL A 55 -11.17 2.90 -10.63
N GLU A 56 -10.55 2.60 -11.76
CA GLU A 56 -10.67 3.33 -13.02
C GLU A 56 -11.68 2.66 -13.95
N ASP A 57 -11.69 1.32 -13.94
CA ASP A 57 -12.58 0.48 -14.75
C ASP A 57 -13.28 -0.55 -13.84
N GLU A 58 -14.59 -0.41 -13.70
CA GLU A 58 -15.41 -1.27 -12.84
C GLU A 58 -15.47 -2.71 -13.37
N GLU A 59 -15.60 -2.90 -14.68
CA GLU A 59 -15.73 -4.23 -15.28
C GLU A 59 -14.47 -5.06 -15.04
N GLU A 60 -13.28 -4.47 -15.25
CA GLU A 60 -12.01 -5.11 -14.94
C GLU A 60 -11.86 -5.38 -13.43
N ALA A 61 -12.19 -4.39 -12.57
CA ALA A 61 -12.04 -4.51 -11.12
C ALA A 61 -12.93 -5.60 -10.49
N ARG A 62 -14.09 -5.87 -11.13
CA ARG A 62 -15.04 -6.89 -10.71
C ARG A 62 -14.94 -8.20 -11.50
N SER A 63 -13.99 -8.31 -12.41
CA SER A 63 -13.78 -9.53 -13.18
C SER A 63 -13.41 -10.72 -12.27
N PRO A 64 -13.66 -11.95 -12.66
CA PRO A 64 -13.27 -13.13 -11.87
C PRO A 64 -11.77 -13.19 -11.53
N LEU A 65 -10.92 -12.55 -12.34
CA LEU A 65 -9.49 -12.45 -12.09
C LEU A 65 -9.17 -11.52 -10.92
N THR A 66 -9.88 -10.41 -10.78
CA THR A 66 -9.56 -9.31 -9.88
C THR A 66 -10.43 -9.30 -8.62
N ALA A 67 -11.68 -9.73 -8.73
CA ALA A 67 -12.65 -9.74 -7.63
C ALA A 67 -12.13 -10.35 -6.32
N PRO A 68 -11.28 -11.42 -6.31
CA PRO A 68 -10.75 -11.96 -5.07
C PRO A 68 -9.91 -10.98 -4.23
N MET A 69 -9.40 -9.89 -4.82
CA MET A 69 -8.67 -8.83 -4.08
C MET A 69 -9.61 -7.84 -3.36
N GLY A 70 -10.89 -7.79 -3.75
CA GLY A 70 -11.87 -6.87 -3.18
C GLY A 70 -11.54 -5.40 -3.43
N LEU A 71 -10.86 -5.06 -4.52
CA LEU A 71 -10.42 -3.68 -4.79
C LEU A 71 -11.62 -2.76 -5.08
N TRP A 72 -12.68 -3.29 -5.70
CA TRP A 72 -13.91 -2.55 -5.90
C TRP A 72 -14.52 -2.10 -4.58
N GLU A 73 -14.72 -3.03 -3.65
CA GLU A 73 -15.32 -2.78 -2.34
C GLU A 73 -14.44 -1.86 -1.48
N ARG A 74 -13.12 -2.06 -1.51
CA ARG A 74 -12.16 -1.23 -0.78
C ARG A 74 -12.11 0.21 -1.28
N CYS A 75 -12.07 0.42 -2.59
CA CYS A 75 -12.05 1.75 -3.19
C CYS A 75 -13.43 2.43 -3.19
N GLY A 76 -14.51 1.65 -3.13
CA GLY A 76 -15.87 2.17 -2.99
C GLY A 76 -16.18 2.76 -1.62
N GLY A 77 -15.32 2.51 -0.63
CA GLY A 77 -15.53 3.00 0.72
C GLY A 77 -16.68 2.29 1.44
N GLU A 78 -16.97 1.03 1.06
CA GLU A 78 -17.99 0.25 1.75
C GLU A 78 -17.66 0.10 3.24
N GLU A 79 -18.66 0.27 4.08
CA GLU A 79 -18.48 0.14 5.52
C GLU A 79 -17.93 -1.23 5.90
N GLY A 80 -16.95 -1.23 6.79
CA GLY A 80 -16.29 -2.45 7.24
C GLY A 80 -15.20 -2.97 6.30
N ARG A 81 -14.86 -2.25 5.21
CA ARG A 81 -13.75 -2.63 4.33
C ARG A 81 -12.49 -1.84 4.65
N SER A 82 -11.36 -2.52 4.73
CA SER A 82 -10.08 -1.86 4.94
C SER A 82 -9.62 -1.18 3.65
N PRO A 83 -9.30 0.12 3.68
CA PRO A 83 -8.81 0.83 2.49
C PRO A 83 -7.32 0.59 2.22
N PHE A 84 -6.66 -0.27 2.99
CA PHE A 84 -5.21 -0.42 2.95
C PHE A 84 -4.75 -1.63 2.17
N GLY A 85 -3.58 -1.49 1.52
CA GLY A 85 -2.80 -2.60 1.01
C GLY A 85 -1.33 -2.48 1.39
N ILE A 86 -0.70 -3.64 1.57
CA ILE A 86 0.68 -3.78 2.02
C ILE A 86 1.43 -4.61 1.00
N GLY A 87 2.23 -3.94 0.18
CA GLY A 87 3.10 -4.56 -0.82
C GLY A 87 4.44 -4.94 -0.20
N LEU A 88 4.79 -6.20 -0.33
CA LEU A 88 6.03 -6.78 0.15
C LEU A 88 6.97 -7.08 -1.02
N ARG A 89 8.25 -7.14 -0.75
CA ARG A 89 9.28 -7.61 -1.65
C ARG A 89 10.07 -8.74 -1.02
N VAL A 90 10.32 -9.76 -1.80
CA VAL A 90 11.26 -10.84 -1.46
C VAL A 90 12.49 -10.73 -2.35
N GLN A 91 13.66 -11.04 -1.80
CA GLN A 91 14.91 -11.00 -2.56
C GLN A 91 15.10 -12.28 -3.35
N ASP A 92 14.81 -13.42 -2.73
CA ASP A 92 14.90 -14.73 -3.35
C ASP A 92 13.54 -15.11 -3.96
N PRO A 93 13.47 -15.40 -5.28
CA PRO A 93 12.25 -15.91 -5.92
C PRO A 93 11.69 -17.17 -5.28
N GLU A 94 12.54 -18.03 -4.74
CA GLU A 94 12.16 -19.29 -4.08
C GLU A 94 11.79 -19.10 -2.60
N GLU A 95 11.84 -17.87 -2.09
CA GLU A 95 11.47 -17.58 -0.69
C GLU A 95 10.03 -17.99 -0.43
N VAL A 96 9.85 -18.96 0.48
CA VAL A 96 8.53 -19.40 0.95
C VAL A 96 7.98 -18.35 1.90
N LEU A 97 6.80 -17.85 1.58
CA LEU A 97 6.12 -16.88 2.45
C LEU A 97 5.52 -17.61 3.67
N PRO A 98 5.52 -17.00 4.86
CA PRO A 98 5.02 -17.64 6.10
C PRO A 98 3.49 -17.67 6.18
N PHE A 99 2.81 -17.52 5.04
CA PHE A 99 1.35 -17.59 4.93
C PHE A 99 0.93 -18.15 3.56
N PRO A 100 -0.27 -18.73 3.45
CA PRO A 100 -0.82 -19.19 2.19
C PRO A 100 -1.00 -18.04 1.20
N ILE A 101 -0.76 -18.32 -0.09
CA ILE A 101 -0.91 -17.35 -1.17
C ILE A 101 -1.70 -17.92 -2.34
N TRP A 102 -2.22 -17.03 -3.17
CA TRP A 102 -2.60 -17.30 -4.54
C TRP A 102 -1.86 -16.36 -5.48
N GLU A 103 -1.73 -16.75 -6.75
CA GLU A 103 -1.01 -15.97 -7.74
C GLU A 103 -1.97 -15.14 -8.59
N PHE A 104 -1.71 -13.84 -8.64
CA PHE A 104 -2.38 -12.90 -9.52
C PHE A 104 -1.43 -12.49 -10.64
N CYS A 105 -1.75 -12.90 -11.87
CA CYS A 105 -0.90 -12.71 -13.04
C CYS A 105 -1.58 -11.79 -14.07
N PRO A 106 -1.71 -10.48 -13.78
CA PRO A 106 -2.42 -9.57 -14.66
C PRO A 106 -1.64 -9.24 -15.93
N PRO A 107 -2.34 -8.87 -17.04
CA PRO A 107 -1.72 -8.53 -18.31
C PRO A 107 -0.69 -7.39 -18.23
N TYR A 108 -0.91 -6.39 -17.38
CA TYR A 108 0.00 -5.23 -17.26
C TYR A 108 1.41 -5.59 -16.77
N LEU A 109 1.58 -6.75 -16.18
CA LEU A 109 2.92 -7.24 -15.83
C LEU A 109 3.72 -7.73 -17.04
N GLY A 110 3.07 -7.95 -18.21
CA GLY A 110 3.75 -8.30 -19.44
C GLY A 110 4.61 -9.56 -19.35
N GLY A 111 4.19 -10.56 -18.57
CA GLY A 111 4.93 -11.81 -18.36
C GLY A 111 6.11 -11.70 -17.38
N ARG A 112 6.26 -10.61 -16.66
CA ARG A 112 7.32 -10.40 -15.64
C ARG A 112 7.05 -11.08 -14.30
N GLY A 113 6.28 -12.17 -14.31
CA GLY A 113 5.89 -12.91 -13.12
C GLY A 113 4.50 -12.54 -12.61
N CYS A 114 4.16 -13.06 -11.43
CA CYS A 114 2.87 -12.88 -10.79
C CYS A 114 3.02 -12.19 -9.44
N ILE A 115 1.98 -11.50 -9.01
CA ILE A 115 1.84 -10.97 -7.65
C ILE A 115 1.35 -12.14 -6.78
N ARG A 116 2.02 -12.39 -5.67
CA ARG A 116 1.61 -13.41 -4.69
C ARG A 116 0.74 -12.74 -3.63
N VAL A 117 -0.56 -13.01 -3.66
CA VAL A 117 -1.55 -12.39 -2.76
C VAL A 117 -1.80 -13.31 -1.57
N GLY A 118 -1.74 -12.78 -0.36
CA GLY A 118 -1.99 -13.53 0.87
C GLY A 118 -3.44 -13.99 0.99
N CYS A 119 -3.62 -15.25 1.35
CA CYS A 119 -4.92 -15.86 1.65
C CYS A 119 -5.30 -15.70 3.13
N GLY A 120 -6.61 -15.76 3.40
CA GLY A 120 -7.16 -15.81 4.76
C GLY A 120 -7.54 -14.46 5.36
N ALA A 121 -7.18 -13.36 4.73
CA ALA A 121 -7.72 -12.04 5.05
C ALA A 121 -9.02 -11.80 4.26
N GLY A 122 -10.08 -11.38 4.96
CA GLY A 122 -11.25 -10.81 4.31
C GLY A 122 -10.96 -9.39 3.82
N THR A 123 -11.93 -8.74 3.18
CA THR A 123 -11.80 -7.33 2.78
C THR A 123 -11.82 -6.36 3.96
N GLU A 124 -12.11 -6.85 5.16
CA GLU A 124 -12.05 -6.10 6.42
C GLU A 124 -10.61 -5.81 6.87
N GLU A 125 -9.65 -6.64 6.47
CA GLU A 125 -8.24 -6.46 6.76
C GLU A 125 -7.49 -5.86 5.56
N PRO A 126 -6.31 -5.24 5.78
CA PRO A 126 -5.42 -4.82 4.71
C PRO A 126 -5.10 -5.94 3.74
N LEU A 127 -5.08 -5.64 2.43
CA LEU A 127 -4.62 -6.59 1.43
C LEU A 127 -3.10 -6.74 1.53
N VAL A 128 -2.61 -7.93 1.85
CA VAL A 128 -1.18 -8.23 1.89
C VAL A 128 -0.77 -8.96 0.61
N PHE A 129 0.27 -8.51 -0.04
CA PHE A 129 0.76 -9.14 -1.27
C PHE A 129 2.26 -8.93 -1.47
N CYS A 130 2.89 -9.81 -2.25
CA CYS A 130 4.28 -9.64 -2.68
C CYS A 130 4.32 -9.29 -4.17
N ILE A 131 5.10 -8.26 -4.51
CA ILE A 131 5.39 -7.93 -5.91
C ILE A 131 6.15 -9.08 -6.58
N PRO A 132 6.17 -9.15 -7.93
CA PRO A 132 6.90 -10.20 -8.62
C PRO A 132 8.35 -10.29 -8.16
N ALA A 133 8.81 -11.51 -7.93
CA ALA A 133 10.18 -11.77 -7.57
C ALA A 133 11.14 -11.30 -8.68
N GLY A 134 12.34 -10.86 -8.29
CA GLY A 134 13.32 -10.31 -9.24
C GLY A 134 13.09 -8.83 -9.60
N ALA A 135 12.15 -8.15 -8.97
CA ALA A 135 11.95 -6.71 -9.17
C ALA A 135 13.16 -5.83 -8.79
N GLY A 136 14.15 -6.41 -8.11
CA GLY A 136 15.36 -5.72 -7.67
C GLY A 136 15.18 -4.83 -6.43
N PRO A 137 16.27 -4.26 -5.91
CA PRO A 137 16.23 -3.39 -4.74
C PRO A 137 15.37 -2.16 -4.97
N TYR A 138 14.60 -1.74 -3.94
CA TYR A 138 13.69 -0.60 -4.02
C TYR A 138 14.37 0.68 -4.53
N GLY A 139 15.55 1.00 -3.99
CA GLY A 139 16.26 2.24 -4.33
C GLY A 139 16.72 2.30 -5.78
N GLU A 140 17.20 1.20 -6.34
CA GLU A 140 17.64 1.10 -7.72
C GLU A 140 16.47 1.21 -8.69
N ARG A 141 15.42 0.47 -8.46
CA ARG A 141 14.19 0.45 -9.26
C ARG A 141 13.50 1.82 -9.34
N ASN A 142 13.60 2.60 -8.28
CA ASN A 142 12.95 3.91 -8.15
C ASN A 142 13.94 5.08 -8.17
N ALA A 143 15.17 4.88 -8.65
CA ALA A 143 16.22 5.90 -8.63
C ALA A 143 15.85 7.18 -9.41
N SER A 144 15.14 7.05 -10.52
CA SER A 144 14.71 8.17 -11.37
C SER A 144 13.47 8.92 -10.85
N GLN A 145 12.77 8.37 -9.85
CA GLN A 145 11.57 8.99 -9.32
C GLN A 145 11.90 10.17 -8.39
N PRO A 146 11.13 11.27 -8.44
CA PRO A 146 11.25 12.35 -7.47
C PRO A 146 11.00 11.79 -6.06
N LYS A 147 11.76 12.25 -5.08
CA LYS A 147 11.60 11.76 -3.71
C LYS A 147 10.61 12.62 -2.95
N ALA A 148 9.61 11.95 -2.35
CA ALA A 148 8.70 12.55 -1.39
C ALA A 148 9.47 12.75 -0.07
N GLU A 149 9.45 13.97 0.44
CA GLU A 149 10.11 14.31 1.70
C GLU A 149 9.39 15.48 2.38
N VAL A 150 9.45 15.52 3.70
CA VAL A 150 8.91 16.60 4.52
C VAL A 150 10.04 17.21 5.33
N ALA A 151 10.33 18.50 5.13
CA ALA A 151 11.41 19.19 5.80
C ALA A 151 12.78 18.44 5.72
N GLY A 152 13.07 17.85 4.56
CA GLY A 152 14.28 17.05 4.33
C GLY A 152 14.22 15.60 4.84
N ALA A 153 13.16 15.21 5.55
CA ALA A 153 12.96 13.84 6.01
C ALA A 153 12.24 13.02 4.91
N GLY A 154 12.98 12.20 4.19
CA GLY A 154 12.44 11.36 3.11
C GLY A 154 12.61 9.86 3.35
N TRP A 155 13.05 9.45 4.55
CA TRP A 155 13.15 8.06 4.95
C TRP A 155 12.02 7.69 5.91
N VAL A 156 11.21 6.70 5.56
CA VAL A 156 10.16 6.16 6.43
C VAL A 156 10.82 5.22 7.43
N ARG A 157 10.84 5.62 8.69
CA ARG A 157 11.44 4.85 9.79
C ARG A 157 10.47 3.83 10.36
N GLU A 158 9.22 4.23 10.46
CA GLU A 158 8.18 3.43 11.11
C GLU A 158 6.85 3.62 10.39
N VAL A 159 6.11 2.54 10.25
CA VAL A 159 4.75 2.48 9.72
C VAL A 159 3.85 1.97 10.83
N GLU A 160 2.85 2.74 11.19
CA GLU A 160 1.78 2.32 12.10
C GLU A 160 0.47 2.27 11.32
N LEU A 161 -0.17 1.11 11.30
CA LEU A 161 -1.45 0.91 10.68
C LEU A 161 -2.49 0.61 11.75
N ARG A 162 -3.40 1.55 11.94
CA ARG A 162 -4.57 1.39 12.80
C ARG A 162 -5.75 0.98 11.94
N SER A 163 -6.47 -0.06 12.35
CA SER A 163 -7.66 -0.51 11.64
C SER A 163 -8.85 -0.65 12.58
N LYS A 164 -10.01 -0.17 12.14
CA LYS A 164 -11.29 -0.34 12.85
C LYS A 164 -11.68 -1.80 12.95
N GLN A 165 -11.44 -2.53 11.87
CA GLN A 165 -11.79 -3.92 11.75
C GLN A 165 -10.57 -4.76 12.15
N GLY A 166 -10.81 -5.78 12.87
CA GLY A 166 -9.75 -6.70 13.04
C GLY A 166 -9.55 -7.20 14.42
N VAL A 167 -9.83 -8.48 14.57
CA VAL A 167 -9.17 -9.40 15.48
C VAL A 167 -9.75 -10.78 15.24
N PRO A 168 -8.95 -11.82 15.23
CA PRO A 168 -7.49 -11.85 15.25
C PRO A 168 -6.91 -11.43 13.89
N LEU A 169 -5.65 -10.99 13.89
CA LEU A 169 -4.93 -10.71 12.64
C LEU A 169 -4.84 -11.99 11.82
N SER A 170 -5.03 -11.89 10.50
CA SER A 170 -4.78 -13.01 9.60
C SER A 170 -3.29 -13.37 9.54
N GLY A 171 -2.97 -14.58 9.11
CA GLY A 171 -1.57 -15.02 8.96
C GLY A 171 -0.71 -14.05 8.12
N PRO A 172 -1.20 -13.53 6.97
CA PRO A 172 -0.50 -12.50 6.22
C PRO A 172 -0.20 -11.23 7.03
N LEU A 173 -1.17 -10.70 7.76
CA LEU A 173 -1.00 -9.46 8.53
C LEU A 173 -0.12 -9.68 9.77
N GLU A 174 -0.20 -10.84 10.43
CA GLU A 174 0.72 -11.22 11.51
C GLU A 174 2.16 -11.29 11.04
N ALA A 175 2.40 -11.87 9.87
CA ALA A 175 3.74 -11.95 9.28
C ALA A 175 4.33 -10.57 8.98
N VAL A 176 3.52 -9.65 8.47
CA VAL A 176 3.94 -8.26 8.25
C VAL A 176 4.19 -7.54 9.57
N ASN A 177 3.36 -7.79 10.58
CA ASN A 177 3.50 -7.18 11.90
C ASN A 177 4.80 -7.59 12.63
N GLY A 178 5.43 -8.68 12.19
CA GLY A 178 6.77 -9.07 12.63
C GLY A 178 7.93 -8.34 11.96
N LEU A 179 7.67 -7.51 10.93
CA LEU A 179 8.74 -6.76 10.24
C LEU A 179 9.21 -5.57 11.08
N ALA A 180 10.52 -5.33 11.05
CA ALA A 180 11.11 -4.18 11.72
C ALA A 180 10.53 -2.86 11.18
N GLY A 181 10.08 -2.00 12.08
CA GLY A 181 9.52 -0.69 11.74
C GLY A 181 8.08 -0.72 11.22
N PHE A 182 7.38 -1.87 11.28
CA PHE A 182 5.96 -1.97 10.96
C PHE A 182 5.16 -2.46 12.18
N ARG A 183 4.02 -1.82 12.41
CA ARG A 183 3.05 -2.25 13.42
C ARG A 183 1.63 -2.07 12.91
N ALA A 184 0.82 -3.13 12.98
CA ALA A 184 -0.62 -3.09 12.78
C ALA A 184 -1.33 -3.39 14.10
N PHE A 185 -2.37 -2.64 14.40
CA PHE A 185 -3.17 -2.82 15.62
C PHE A 185 -4.60 -2.32 15.43
N ARG A 186 -5.48 -2.81 16.30
CA ARG A 186 -6.88 -2.36 16.32
C ARG A 186 -7.00 -0.95 16.90
N GLY A 187 -7.90 -0.15 16.32
CA GLY A 187 -8.25 1.18 16.81
C GLY A 187 -9.68 1.54 16.49
N ASP A 188 -10.07 2.77 16.84
CA ASP A 188 -11.42 3.28 16.63
C ASP A 188 -11.63 3.84 15.21
N GLU A 189 -10.57 3.97 14.46
CA GLU A 189 -10.55 4.52 13.09
C GLU A 189 -9.51 3.80 12.23
N ASP A 190 -9.70 3.84 10.92
CA ASP A 190 -8.68 3.47 9.95
C ASP A 190 -7.71 4.63 9.78
N LEU A 191 -6.42 4.41 10.07
CA LEU A 191 -5.38 5.42 9.92
C LEU A 191 -4.02 4.78 9.67
N LEU A 192 -3.37 5.21 8.59
CA LEU A 192 -1.98 4.93 8.31
C LEU A 192 -1.11 6.08 8.83
N THR A 193 -0.13 5.80 9.69
CA THR A 193 0.86 6.79 10.14
C THR A 193 2.23 6.42 9.60
N LEU A 194 2.87 7.36 8.90
CA LEU A 194 4.26 7.26 8.46
C LEU A 194 5.13 8.18 9.31
N ARG A 195 6.11 7.62 10.01
CA ARG A 195 7.12 8.38 10.76
C ARG A 195 8.37 8.56 9.92
N LEU A 196 8.72 9.80 9.63
CA LEU A 196 9.79 10.17 8.73
C LEU A 196 11.04 10.63 9.48
N GLY A 197 12.21 10.27 8.93
CA GLY A 197 13.50 10.74 9.43
C GLY A 197 13.90 10.18 10.80
N PRO A 198 15.08 10.58 11.32
CA PRO A 198 15.64 10.02 12.56
C PRO A 198 15.07 10.64 13.84
N GLY A 199 14.37 11.76 13.73
CA GLY A 199 13.87 12.52 14.87
C GLY A 199 12.68 11.88 15.59
N PRO A 200 12.26 12.44 16.74
CA PRO A 200 11.16 11.90 17.54
C PRO A 200 9.77 12.05 16.87
N GLY A 201 9.68 12.74 15.71
CA GLY A 201 8.41 12.94 15.02
C GLY A 201 7.42 13.80 15.80
N THR A 202 7.90 14.94 16.32
CA THR A 202 7.08 15.87 17.13
C THR A 202 6.12 16.71 16.29
N ARG A 203 6.43 16.90 15.00
CA ARG A 203 5.54 17.56 14.03
C ARG A 203 4.67 16.52 13.34
N ARG A 204 3.44 16.88 13.05
CA ARG A 204 2.50 15.99 12.36
C ARG A 204 1.57 16.73 11.42
N ARG A 205 1.12 16.03 10.39
CA ARG A 205 0.01 16.42 9.52
C ARG A 205 -0.91 15.22 9.34
N CYS A 206 -2.16 15.36 9.75
CA CYS A 206 -3.23 14.39 9.50
C CYS A 206 -4.06 14.88 8.30
N PHE A 207 -4.39 13.98 7.39
CA PHE A 207 -5.19 14.24 6.19
C PHE A 207 -6.61 13.67 6.29
N ALA A 208 -6.92 12.96 7.40
CA ALA A 208 -8.27 12.49 7.66
C ALA A 208 -9.27 13.67 7.80
N PRO A 209 -10.55 13.52 7.44
CA PRO A 209 -11.17 12.27 6.97
C PRO A 209 -10.99 12.01 5.46
N ALA A 210 -10.51 12.98 4.67
CA ALA A 210 -10.40 12.86 3.22
C ALA A 210 -9.43 11.75 2.78
N LEU A 211 -8.34 11.56 3.51
CA LEU A 211 -7.37 10.50 3.31
C LEU A 211 -6.94 9.97 4.69
N PRO A 212 -7.08 8.66 4.99
CA PRO A 212 -6.74 8.09 6.28
C PRO A 212 -5.22 7.95 6.47
N LEU A 213 -4.52 9.07 6.42
CA LEU A 213 -3.07 9.20 6.48
C LEU A 213 -2.63 10.27 7.46
N GLU A 214 -1.61 9.97 8.25
CA GLU A 214 -0.87 10.92 9.05
C GLU A 214 0.63 10.82 8.75
N LEU A 215 1.29 11.94 8.57
CA LEU A 215 2.73 12.04 8.49
C LEU A 215 3.27 12.64 9.79
N ARG A 216 4.37 12.08 10.31
CA ARG A 216 5.10 12.59 11.49
C ARG A 216 6.58 12.75 11.15
N TRP A 217 7.20 13.90 11.53
CA TRP A 217 8.62 14.19 11.25
C TRP A 217 9.28 15.08 12.32
#